data_70bf1c87b861617435fd434036bec00a
#
_entry.id   70bf1c87b861617435fd434036bec00a
#
_cell.length_a   1.000
_cell.length_b   1.000
_cell.length_c   1.000
_cell.angle_alpha   90.00
_cell.angle_beta   90.00
_cell.angle_gamma   90.00
#
_symmetry.space_group_name_H-M   'P 1'
#
loop_
_entity.id
_entity.type
_entity.pdbx_description
1 polymer ?
#
loop_
_entity_poly.entity_id
_entity_poly.type
_entity_poly.pdbx_seq_one_letter_code
_entity_poly.pdbx_strand_id
1 'polypeptide(L)'
;MLDVILKRFEKPDEVRTFAKGKFEIVHLGGMTIGRATYLPGWKWSQHVGPNVGKNHCDIEHVGLVVSGCATAAIEGREVIEMKAGDLFYVPAGPPGHDSWVVGDDPYVSLHFLGASAYATQKRKTP
;
A
#
# COMPACT_ATOMS: atom_id res chain seq x y z
N MET A 1 17.54 3.16 -25.29
CA MET A 1 17.57 4.64 -25.33
C MET A 1 18.17 5.13 -24.02
N LEU A 2 19.14 6.03 -24.11
CA LEU A 2 19.89 6.52 -22.94
C LEU A 2 19.37 7.89 -22.47
N ASP A 3 18.10 7.96 -22.17
CA ASP A 3 17.45 9.19 -21.74
C ASP A 3 17.09 9.16 -20.27
N VAL A 4 17.09 10.35 -19.65
CA VAL A 4 16.48 10.55 -18.34
C VAL A 4 14.97 10.58 -18.54
N ILE A 5 14.25 9.82 -17.72
CA ILE A 5 12.79 9.74 -17.75
C ILE A 5 12.26 10.27 -16.42
N LEU A 6 11.33 11.23 -16.50
CA LEU A 6 10.68 11.79 -15.32
C LEU A 6 9.19 11.45 -15.36
N LYS A 7 8.65 11.03 -14.22
CA LYS A 7 7.22 10.81 -14.03
C LYS A 7 6.77 11.45 -12.72
N ARG A 8 5.46 11.58 -12.56
CA ARG A 8 4.85 12.14 -11.35
C ARG A 8 3.66 11.30 -10.96
N PHE A 9 3.45 11.12 -9.65
CA PHE A 9 2.27 10.40 -9.14
C PHE A 9 0.96 11.13 -9.46
N GLU A 10 1.00 12.43 -9.73
CA GLU A 10 -0.17 13.22 -10.13
C GLU A 10 -0.63 12.88 -11.54
N LYS A 11 0.18 12.15 -12.31
CA LYS A 11 -0.16 11.59 -13.62
C LYS A 11 0.23 10.11 -13.62
N PRO A 12 -0.47 9.29 -12.83
CA PRO A 12 -0.09 7.90 -12.68
C PRO A 12 -0.41 7.05 -13.91
N ASP A 13 0.31 5.94 -14.06
CA ASP A 13 0.02 4.96 -15.10
C ASP A 13 -1.25 4.17 -14.76
N GLU A 14 -1.52 3.98 -13.46
CA GLU A 14 -2.71 3.29 -12.97
C GLU A 14 -3.10 3.86 -11.61
N VAL A 15 -4.41 3.88 -11.33
CA VAL A 15 -4.93 4.23 -10.00
C VAL A 15 -5.87 3.11 -9.54
N ARG A 16 -5.67 2.64 -8.33
CA ARG A 16 -6.59 1.72 -7.65
C ARG A 16 -7.25 2.47 -6.52
N THR A 17 -8.56 2.57 -6.57
CA THR A 17 -9.35 3.31 -5.57
C THR A 17 -10.14 2.33 -4.71
N PHE A 18 -10.33 2.71 -3.46
CA PHE A 18 -11.13 1.96 -2.49
C PHE A 18 -11.66 2.96 -1.45
N ALA A 19 -12.55 2.50 -0.58
CA ALA A 19 -13.09 3.37 0.45
C ALA A 19 -11.96 3.93 1.32
N LYS A 20 -11.96 5.25 1.54
CA LYS A 20 -11.00 6.00 2.36
C LYS A 20 -9.55 5.93 1.87
N GLY A 21 -9.33 5.68 0.57
CA GLY A 21 -7.96 5.67 0.09
C GLY A 21 -7.82 5.42 -1.39
N LYS A 22 -6.57 5.52 -1.82
CA LYS A 22 -6.17 5.22 -3.20
C LYS A 22 -4.71 4.76 -3.24
N PHE A 23 -4.38 4.06 -4.32
CA PHE A 23 -3.03 3.62 -4.59
C PHE A 23 -2.68 3.97 -6.03
N GLU A 24 -1.77 4.90 -6.20
CA GLU A 24 -1.32 5.38 -7.51
C GLU A 24 -0.06 4.62 -7.91
N ILE A 25 0.01 4.17 -9.14
CA ILE A 25 1.10 3.33 -9.66
C ILE A 25 1.79 4.03 -10.81
N VAL A 26 3.11 4.02 -10.79
CA VAL A 26 3.98 4.53 -11.84
C VAL A 26 4.97 3.43 -12.22
N HIS A 27 5.15 3.21 -13.52
CA HIS A 27 6.18 2.31 -14.03
C HIS A 27 7.37 3.13 -14.49
N LEU A 28 8.54 2.87 -13.93
CA LEU A 28 9.73 3.67 -14.16
C LEU A 28 10.99 2.82 -14.03
N GLY A 29 11.82 2.81 -15.06
CA GLY A 29 13.10 2.11 -15.03
C GLY A 29 13.00 0.62 -14.73
N GLY A 30 11.94 -0.06 -15.21
CA GLY A 30 11.70 -1.46 -14.93
C GLY A 30 11.10 -1.73 -13.56
N MET A 31 10.84 -0.70 -12.77
CA MET A 31 10.20 -0.81 -11.46
C MET A 31 8.74 -0.41 -11.50
N THR A 32 7.94 -1.02 -10.65
CA THR A 32 6.58 -0.56 -10.36
C THR A 32 6.61 0.09 -8.97
N ILE A 33 6.33 1.39 -8.94
CA ILE A 33 6.39 2.18 -7.71
C ILE A 33 4.98 2.66 -7.39
N GLY A 34 4.54 2.46 -6.14
CA GLY A 34 3.22 2.87 -5.68
C GLY A 34 3.29 4.01 -4.68
N ARG A 35 2.25 4.87 -4.71
CA ARG A 35 2.00 5.84 -3.63
C ARG A 35 0.64 5.54 -3.02
N ALA A 36 0.65 5.10 -1.78
CA ALA A 36 -0.56 4.90 -0.99
C ALA A 36 -0.96 6.21 -0.32
N THR A 37 -2.25 6.53 -0.36
CA THR A 37 -2.84 7.61 0.42
C THR A 37 -4.06 7.05 1.13
N TYR A 38 -4.00 7.01 2.46
CA TYR A 38 -5.10 6.50 3.29
C TYR A 38 -5.62 7.60 4.21
N LEU A 39 -6.93 7.77 4.21
CA LEU A 39 -7.58 8.78 5.05
C LEU A 39 -7.78 8.26 6.48
N PRO A 40 -7.96 9.16 7.47
CA PRO A 40 -8.31 8.74 8.83
C PRO A 40 -9.52 7.81 8.83
N GLY A 41 -9.42 6.74 9.63
CA GLY A 41 -10.45 5.69 9.68
C GLY A 41 -10.26 4.55 8.69
N TRP A 42 -9.32 4.65 7.77
CA TRP A 42 -9.02 3.54 6.86
C TRP A 42 -8.43 2.35 7.62
N LYS A 43 -8.91 1.17 7.24
CA LYS A 43 -8.38 -0.11 7.73
C LYS A 43 -8.39 -1.11 6.58
N TRP A 44 -7.27 -1.77 6.35
CA TRP A 44 -7.12 -2.66 5.20
C TRP A 44 -8.19 -3.75 5.16
N SER A 45 -8.45 -4.42 6.28
CA SER A 45 -9.42 -5.51 6.37
C SER A 45 -10.85 -5.06 6.11
N GLN A 46 -11.16 -3.76 6.28
CA GLN A 46 -12.49 -3.21 6.05
C GLN A 46 -12.65 -2.55 4.68
N HIS A 47 -11.59 -1.92 4.17
CA HIS A 47 -11.69 -1.02 3.02
C HIS A 47 -10.97 -1.55 1.77
N VAL A 48 -10.07 -2.51 1.89
CA VAL A 48 -9.40 -3.16 0.76
C VAL A 48 -9.74 -4.64 0.70
N GLY A 49 -9.68 -5.32 1.81
CA GLY A 49 -9.88 -6.77 1.90
C GLY A 49 -11.12 -7.28 1.19
N PRO A 50 -12.30 -6.68 1.40
CA PRO A 50 -13.52 -7.14 0.73
C PRO A 50 -13.44 -7.06 -0.80
N ASN A 51 -12.71 -6.06 -1.34
CA ASN A 51 -12.56 -5.89 -2.79
C ASN A 51 -11.66 -6.96 -3.41
N VAL A 52 -10.75 -7.52 -2.63
CA VAL A 52 -9.79 -8.54 -3.11
C VAL A 52 -10.12 -9.93 -2.56
N GLY A 53 -11.17 -10.05 -1.74
CA GLY A 53 -11.65 -11.33 -1.21
C GLY A 53 -10.76 -11.91 -0.11
N LYS A 54 -10.10 -11.07 0.70
CA LYS A 54 -9.17 -11.49 1.74
C LYS A 54 -9.41 -10.75 3.05
N ASN A 55 -9.09 -11.38 4.18
CA ASN A 55 -9.15 -10.76 5.51
C ASN A 55 -7.85 -10.06 5.90
N HIS A 56 -6.74 -10.47 5.31
CA HIS A 56 -5.41 -9.92 5.54
C HIS A 56 -4.68 -9.70 4.21
N CYS A 57 -3.82 -8.70 4.16
CA CYS A 57 -2.93 -8.50 3.04
C CYS A 57 -1.80 -9.55 3.12
N ASP A 58 -1.60 -10.30 2.05
CA ASP A 58 -0.55 -11.33 1.98
C ASP A 58 0.63 -10.90 1.11
N ILE A 59 0.67 -9.66 0.69
CA ILE A 59 1.68 -9.12 -0.22
C ILE A 59 2.87 -8.61 0.59
N GLU A 60 4.06 -8.97 0.15
CA GLU A 60 5.30 -8.43 0.71
C GLU A 60 5.46 -6.97 0.30
N HIS A 61 5.86 -6.12 1.24
CA HIS A 61 6.07 -4.69 0.98
C HIS A 61 7.44 -4.24 1.43
N VAL A 62 8.06 -3.38 0.61
CA VAL A 62 9.18 -2.54 1.00
C VAL A 62 8.81 -1.11 0.63
N GLY A 63 8.96 -0.19 1.55
CA GLY A 63 8.57 1.19 1.27
C GLY A 63 9.09 2.21 2.27
N LEU A 64 8.59 3.43 2.08
CA LEU A 64 8.95 4.59 2.89
C LEU A 64 7.68 5.34 3.28
N VAL A 65 7.51 5.64 4.57
CA VAL A 65 6.43 6.51 5.02
C VAL A 65 6.82 7.96 4.74
N VAL A 66 5.98 8.67 3.98
CA VAL A 66 6.20 10.08 3.65
C VAL A 66 5.56 10.98 4.69
N SER A 67 4.33 10.69 5.11
CA SER A 67 3.60 11.50 6.09
C SER A 67 2.55 10.67 6.81
N GLY A 68 2.17 11.13 7.99
CA GLY A 68 1.16 10.46 8.80
C GLY A 68 1.69 9.24 9.54
N CYS A 69 0.76 8.44 10.06
CA CYS A 69 1.06 7.23 10.82
C CYS A 69 0.06 6.13 10.49
N ALA A 70 0.55 4.94 10.28
CA ALA A 70 -0.29 3.74 10.12
C ALA A 70 0.39 2.56 10.81
N THR A 71 -0.33 1.47 10.91
CA THR A 71 0.16 0.26 11.55
C THR A 71 0.48 -0.83 10.55
N ALA A 72 1.30 -1.79 10.99
CA ALA A 72 1.40 -3.11 10.38
C ALA A 72 1.13 -4.12 11.50
N ALA A 73 0.11 -4.94 11.31
CA ALA A 73 -0.37 -5.87 12.32
C ALA A 73 -0.38 -7.30 11.76
N ILE A 74 0.62 -8.09 12.16
CA ILE A 74 0.71 -9.51 11.83
C ILE A 74 0.06 -10.28 12.97
N GLU A 75 -0.83 -11.22 12.63
CA GLU A 75 -1.53 -12.04 13.64
C GLU A 75 -0.55 -12.75 14.57
N GLY A 76 -0.78 -12.65 15.87
CA GLY A 76 0.07 -13.25 16.90
C GLY A 76 1.34 -12.45 17.20
N ARG A 77 1.52 -11.29 16.60
CA ARG A 77 2.67 -10.42 16.79
C ARG A 77 2.26 -9.07 17.33
N GLU A 78 3.23 -8.34 17.88
CA GLU A 78 3.03 -6.97 18.33
C GLU A 78 2.67 -6.06 17.14
N VAL A 79 1.73 -5.14 17.35
CA VAL A 79 1.36 -4.14 16.35
C VAL A 79 2.49 -3.10 16.26
N ILE A 80 2.96 -2.84 15.06
CA ILE A 80 4.03 -1.87 14.81
C ILE A 80 3.43 -0.61 14.18
N GLU A 81 3.75 0.55 14.76
CA GLU A 81 3.42 1.83 14.14
C GLU A 81 4.53 2.28 13.21
N MET A 82 4.14 2.72 12.03
CA MET A 82 5.03 3.23 10.99
C MET A 82 4.76 4.72 10.83
N LYS A 83 5.79 5.55 10.97
CA LYS A 83 5.68 7.01 10.99
C LYS A 83 6.54 7.63 9.89
N ALA A 84 6.27 8.90 9.59
CA ALA A 84 7.01 9.65 8.57
C ALA A 84 8.53 9.50 8.75
N GLY A 85 9.21 9.11 7.68
CA GLY A 85 10.65 8.84 7.66
C GLY A 85 11.03 7.38 7.85
N ASP A 86 10.10 6.52 8.27
CA ASP A 86 10.41 5.09 8.43
C ASP A 86 10.49 4.40 7.08
N LEU A 87 11.58 3.67 6.88
CA LEU A 87 11.65 2.64 5.85
C LEU A 87 11.09 1.36 6.45
N PHE A 88 10.21 0.68 5.73
CA PHE A 88 9.56 -0.52 6.27
C PHE A 88 9.71 -1.72 5.37
N TYR A 89 9.74 -2.89 6.00
CA TYR A 89 9.59 -4.18 5.36
C TYR A 89 8.44 -4.92 6.03
N VAL A 90 7.47 -5.38 5.24
CA VAL A 90 6.38 -6.21 5.74
C VAL A 90 6.40 -7.52 4.95
N PRO A 91 6.54 -8.66 5.65
CA PRO A 91 6.66 -9.95 4.96
C PRO A 91 5.36 -10.38 4.28
N ALA A 92 5.51 -11.22 3.26
CA ALA A 92 4.38 -11.87 2.62
C ALA A 92 3.68 -12.84 3.58
N GLY A 93 2.38 -13.06 3.37
CA GLY A 93 1.65 -14.11 4.09
C GLY A 93 1.93 -15.50 3.54
N PRO A 94 1.41 -16.53 4.25
CA PRO A 94 0.64 -16.50 5.49
C PRO A 94 1.50 -16.19 6.72
N PRO A 95 0.91 -15.58 7.79
CA PRO A 95 -0.52 -15.31 7.98
C PRO A 95 -1.01 -14.01 7.32
N GLY A 96 -0.11 -13.17 6.79
CA GLY A 96 -0.48 -11.85 6.28
C GLY A 96 -0.61 -10.82 7.38
N HIS A 97 -1.03 -9.61 7.01
CA HIS A 97 -1.11 -8.49 7.94
C HIS A 97 -2.35 -7.63 7.68
N ASP A 98 -2.78 -6.94 8.73
CA ASP A 98 -3.73 -5.84 8.64
C ASP A 98 -2.97 -4.53 8.83
N SER A 99 -3.62 -3.43 8.53
CA SER A 99 -3.07 -2.08 8.65
C SER A 99 -4.20 -1.09 8.81
N TRP A 100 -3.98 -0.05 9.62
CA TRP A 100 -4.96 1.04 9.77
C TRP A 100 -4.25 2.35 10.05
N VAL A 101 -4.91 3.45 9.69
CA VAL A 101 -4.40 4.79 9.95
C VAL A 101 -4.56 5.13 11.42
N VAL A 102 -3.51 5.70 12.01
CA VAL A 102 -3.50 6.17 13.39
C VAL A 102 -3.58 7.69 13.37
N GLY A 103 -4.52 8.25 14.13
CA GLY A 103 -4.69 9.70 14.25
C GLY A 103 -5.61 10.30 13.20
N ASP A 104 -5.57 11.63 13.09
CA ASP A 104 -6.52 12.41 12.30
C ASP A 104 -5.95 12.95 10.99
N ASP A 105 -4.70 12.60 10.68
CA ASP A 105 -4.04 13.04 9.46
C ASP A 105 -4.02 11.91 8.42
N PRO A 106 -4.07 12.25 7.12
CA PRO A 106 -3.86 11.25 6.07
C PRO A 106 -2.48 10.61 6.19
N TYR A 107 -2.41 9.33 5.82
CA TYR A 107 -1.16 8.58 5.75
C TYR A 107 -0.74 8.46 4.28
N VAL A 108 0.52 8.77 4.00
CA VAL A 108 1.09 8.63 2.66
C VAL A 108 2.38 7.80 2.74
N SER A 109 2.47 6.79 1.90
CA SER A 109 3.68 5.97 1.79
C SER A 109 4.02 5.65 0.35
N LEU A 110 5.32 5.45 0.09
CA LEU A 110 5.81 4.96 -1.20
C LEU A 110 6.12 3.48 -1.07
N HIS A 111 5.81 2.71 -2.11
CA HIS A 111 6.04 1.27 -2.15
C HIS A 111 6.95 0.94 -3.32
N PHE A 112 8.09 0.31 -3.04
CA PHE A 112 9.09 -0.09 -4.03
C PHE A 112 9.01 -1.57 -4.34
N LEU A 113 8.39 -2.37 -3.46
CA LEU A 113 8.13 -3.79 -3.64
C LEU A 113 6.68 -4.07 -3.27
N GLY A 114 6.00 -4.91 -4.06
CA GLY A 114 4.62 -5.28 -3.83
C GLY A 114 3.58 -4.37 -4.51
N ALA A 115 4.01 -3.25 -5.09
CA ALA A 115 3.09 -2.27 -5.66
C ALA A 115 2.24 -2.85 -6.81
N SER A 116 2.81 -3.71 -7.64
CA SER A 116 2.10 -4.27 -8.80
C SER A 116 0.91 -5.14 -8.39
N ALA A 117 0.97 -5.80 -7.23
CA ALA A 117 -0.07 -6.72 -6.76
C ALA A 117 -1.01 -6.10 -5.72
N TYR A 118 -0.65 -4.97 -5.12
CA TYR A 118 -1.39 -4.39 -4.01
C TYR A 118 -2.77 -3.87 -4.44
N ALA A 119 -3.78 -4.17 -3.63
CA ALA A 119 -5.17 -3.74 -3.84
C ALA A 119 -5.73 -4.12 -5.21
N THR A 120 -5.21 -5.18 -5.80
CA THR A 120 -5.70 -5.71 -7.07
C THR A 120 -7.02 -6.43 -6.82
N GLN A 121 -8.05 -6.06 -7.58
CA GLN A 121 -9.33 -6.74 -7.49
C GLN A 121 -9.20 -8.20 -7.90
N LYS A 122 -9.91 -9.08 -7.16
CA LYS A 122 -9.96 -10.49 -7.48
C LYS A 122 -10.52 -10.67 -8.89
N ARG A 123 -9.75 -11.34 -9.76
CA ARG A 123 -10.24 -11.69 -11.09
C ARG A 123 -11.43 -12.63 -10.97
N LYS A 124 -12.51 -12.30 -11.66
CA LYS A 124 -13.56 -13.27 -11.89
C LYS A 124 -13.00 -14.32 -12.83
N THR A 125 -12.91 -15.55 -12.36
CA THR A 125 -12.62 -16.68 -13.23
C THR A 125 -13.78 -16.85 -14.21
N PRO A 126 -13.49 -17.04 -15.49
CA PRO A 126 -14.52 -17.32 -16.48
C PRO A 126 -15.25 -18.61 -16.15
#